data_f16f1ef763fc7a597ea1a3ad50c64785
#
_entry.id   f16f1ef763fc7a597ea1a3ad50c64785
#
_cell.length_a   1.000
_cell.length_b   1.000
_cell.length_c   1.000
_cell.angle_alpha   90.00
_cell.angle_beta   90.00
_cell.angle_gamma   90.00
#
_symmetry.space_group_name_H-M   'P 1'
#
loop_
_entity.id
_entity.type
_entity.pdbx_description
1 polymer ?
#
loop_
_entity_poly.entity_id
_entity_poly.type
_entity_poly.pdbx_seq_one_letter_code
_entity_poly.pdbx_strand_id
1 'polypeptide(L)'
;SRRDYKGQIMKWLAGIIILILLVVSEKFRKFAGVFVLVCAVGGLLFWQYQEFEKNKSRNRISPSELVLKDISFKLSPSSYEMTGRIINNSEKFTLNGVQLKITIKDCANNDNMNCIIFSEKNEYIYVHIPPKQVRDFRKDISLYSDQNKEDRLVWDYSIEYAESE
;
A
#
# COMPACT_ATOMS: atom_id res chain seq x y z
N SER A 1 -11.26 -36.84 -0.80
CA SER A 1 -12.70 -36.48 -0.84
C SER A 1 -13.50 -36.94 0.39
N ARG A 2 -13.30 -38.15 0.97
CA ARG A 2 -14.02 -38.57 2.20
C ARG A 2 -13.52 -37.90 3.51
N ARG A 3 -12.29 -37.41 3.58
CA ARG A 3 -11.75 -36.74 4.77
C ARG A 3 -12.26 -35.29 4.94
N ASP A 4 -12.47 -34.59 3.84
CA ASP A 4 -12.96 -33.21 3.87
C ASP A 4 -14.40 -33.11 4.35
N TYR A 5 -15.22 -34.13 4.01
CA TYR A 5 -16.65 -34.19 4.43
C TYR A 5 -16.80 -34.35 5.94
N LYS A 6 -15.96 -35.17 6.59
CA LYS A 6 -15.98 -35.33 8.06
C LYS A 6 -15.59 -34.06 8.80
N GLY A 7 -14.60 -33.29 8.28
CA GLY A 7 -14.19 -32.02 8.87
C GLY A 7 -15.27 -30.94 8.77
N GLN A 8 -16.02 -30.93 7.67
CA GLN A 8 -17.10 -29.98 7.45
C GLN A 8 -18.31 -30.28 8.34
N ILE A 9 -18.71 -31.55 8.46
CA ILE A 9 -19.80 -32.00 9.34
C ILE A 9 -19.49 -31.67 10.80
N MET A 10 -18.23 -31.87 11.24
CA MET A 10 -17.81 -31.58 12.62
C MET A 10 -17.89 -30.09 12.96
N LYS A 11 -17.59 -29.22 12.01
CA LYS A 11 -17.72 -27.74 12.16
C LYS A 11 -19.21 -27.34 12.28
N TRP A 12 -20.07 -27.93 11.49
CA TRP A 12 -21.52 -27.68 11.57
C TRP A 12 -22.14 -28.18 12.87
N LEU A 13 -21.76 -29.37 13.33
CA LEU A 13 -22.22 -29.92 14.62
C LEU A 13 -21.75 -29.05 15.80
N ALA A 14 -20.48 -28.59 15.79
CA ALA A 14 -20.00 -27.67 16.80
C ALA A 14 -20.78 -26.34 16.82
N GLY A 15 -21.11 -25.78 15.65
CA GLY A 15 -21.93 -24.56 15.53
C GLY A 15 -23.34 -24.77 16.10
N ILE A 16 -23.99 -25.92 15.81
CA ILE A 16 -25.31 -26.24 16.32
C ILE A 16 -25.30 -26.41 17.84
N ILE A 17 -24.28 -27.08 18.40
CA ILE A 17 -24.14 -27.26 19.87
C ILE A 17 -23.97 -25.89 20.55
N ILE A 18 -23.14 -25.00 20.01
CA ILE A 18 -22.96 -23.63 20.53
C ILE A 18 -24.31 -22.88 20.49
N LEU A 19 -25.06 -22.98 19.40
CA LEU A 19 -26.37 -22.35 19.26
C LEU A 19 -27.37 -22.85 20.31
N ILE A 20 -27.42 -24.16 20.53
CA ILE A 20 -28.28 -24.78 21.54
C ILE A 20 -27.89 -24.29 22.95
N LEU A 21 -26.59 -24.24 23.28
CA LEU A 21 -26.11 -23.75 24.58
C LEU A 21 -26.43 -22.24 24.77
N LEU A 22 -26.40 -21.45 23.73
CA LEU A 22 -26.80 -20.03 23.77
C LEU A 22 -28.30 -19.84 24.06
N VAL A 23 -29.14 -20.76 23.59
CA VAL A 23 -30.60 -20.67 23.78
C VAL A 23 -31.01 -21.19 25.17
N VAL A 24 -30.42 -22.30 25.63
CA VAL A 24 -30.87 -23.06 26.81
C VAL A 24 -30.24 -22.51 28.11
N SER A 25 -29.04 -21.97 28.09
CA SER A 25 -28.33 -21.56 29.29
C SER A 25 -28.19 -20.05 29.45
N GLU A 26 -28.86 -19.48 30.42
CA GLU A 26 -28.77 -18.05 30.77
C GLU A 26 -27.37 -17.62 31.21
N LYS A 27 -26.66 -18.48 31.94
CA LYS A 27 -25.27 -18.25 32.34
C LYS A 27 -24.32 -18.26 31.16
N PHE A 28 -24.58 -19.14 30.19
CA PHE A 28 -23.76 -19.23 28.96
C PHE A 28 -23.95 -18.00 28.06
N ARG A 29 -25.18 -17.46 27.96
CA ARG A 29 -25.44 -16.22 27.22
C ARG A 29 -24.68 -15.03 27.81
N LYS A 30 -24.66 -14.89 29.13
CA LYS A 30 -23.92 -13.82 29.81
C LYS A 30 -22.42 -13.97 29.57
N PHE A 31 -21.88 -15.18 29.69
CA PHE A 31 -20.47 -15.48 29.41
C PHE A 31 -20.11 -15.23 27.95
N ALA A 32 -20.90 -15.70 27.01
CA ALA A 32 -20.70 -15.50 25.57
C ALA A 32 -20.75 -14.01 25.20
N GLY A 33 -21.68 -13.24 25.80
CA GLY A 33 -21.76 -11.79 25.60
C GLY A 33 -20.50 -11.06 26.07
N VAL A 34 -20.01 -11.40 27.26
CA VAL A 34 -18.75 -10.82 27.78
C VAL A 34 -17.57 -11.23 26.89
N PHE A 35 -17.50 -12.49 26.47
CA PHE A 35 -16.43 -12.98 25.62
C PHE A 35 -16.40 -12.24 24.25
N VAL A 36 -17.56 -12.08 23.60
CA VAL A 36 -17.66 -11.32 22.35
C VAL A 36 -17.24 -9.88 22.55
N LEU A 37 -17.63 -9.25 23.65
CA LEU A 37 -17.26 -7.88 23.96
C LEU A 37 -15.74 -7.73 24.17
N VAL A 38 -15.11 -8.66 24.90
CA VAL A 38 -13.65 -8.67 25.10
C VAL A 38 -12.92 -8.87 23.77
N CYS A 39 -13.39 -9.78 22.90
CA CYS A 39 -12.82 -9.99 21.58
C CYS A 39 -12.97 -8.76 20.68
N ALA A 40 -14.12 -8.08 20.72
CA ALA A 40 -14.35 -6.86 19.96
C ALA A 40 -13.43 -5.72 20.40
N VAL A 41 -13.31 -5.49 21.72
CA VAL A 41 -12.42 -4.46 22.28
C VAL A 41 -10.96 -4.81 21.98
N GLY A 42 -10.55 -6.06 22.17
CA GLY A 42 -9.20 -6.53 21.86
C GLY A 42 -8.87 -6.38 20.36
N GLY A 43 -9.81 -6.70 19.49
CA GLY A 43 -9.66 -6.52 18.04
C GLY A 43 -9.50 -5.04 17.64
N LEU A 44 -10.31 -4.14 18.25
CA LEU A 44 -10.19 -2.71 18.00
C LEU A 44 -8.85 -2.13 18.49
N LEU A 45 -8.40 -2.53 19.67
CA LEU A 45 -7.11 -2.09 20.21
C LEU A 45 -5.94 -2.59 19.36
N PHE A 46 -6.01 -3.84 18.89
CA PHE A 46 -5.01 -4.42 18.00
C PHE A 46 -4.95 -3.69 16.66
N TRP A 47 -6.12 -3.35 16.10
CA TRP A 47 -6.19 -2.58 14.86
C TRP A 47 -5.62 -1.17 15.01
N GLN A 48 -5.98 -0.46 16.10
CA GLN A 48 -5.41 0.86 16.39
C GLN A 48 -3.88 0.80 16.59
N TYR A 49 -3.38 -0.25 17.24
CA TYR A 49 -1.94 -0.44 17.43
C TYR A 49 -1.21 -0.61 16.09
N GLN A 50 -1.75 -1.42 15.17
CA GLN A 50 -1.17 -1.58 13.83
C GLN A 50 -1.17 -0.27 13.02
N GLU A 51 -2.24 0.50 13.10
CA GLU A 51 -2.33 1.80 12.43
C GLU A 51 -1.29 2.79 12.98
N PHE A 52 -1.11 2.79 14.29
CA PHE A 52 -0.10 3.62 14.96
C PHE A 52 1.34 3.27 14.54
N GLU A 53 1.67 2.00 14.47
CA GLU A 53 3.00 1.53 14.01
C GLU A 53 3.25 1.92 12.54
N LYS A 54 2.26 1.78 11.67
CA LYS A 54 2.35 2.22 10.27
C LYS A 54 2.60 3.72 10.15
N ASN A 55 1.82 4.51 10.88
CA ASN A 55 1.99 5.97 10.87
C ASN A 55 3.35 6.39 11.43
N LYS A 56 3.84 5.71 12.45
CA LYS A 56 5.18 5.93 13.00
C LYS A 56 6.27 5.59 11.97
N SER A 57 6.15 4.47 11.28
CA SER A 57 7.08 4.09 10.21
C SER A 57 7.13 5.12 9.07
N ARG A 58 5.97 5.65 8.66
CA ARG A 58 5.84 6.65 7.60
C ARG A 58 6.40 8.02 7.95
N ASN A 59 6.48 8.36 9.22
CA ASN A 59 6.92 9.67 9.70
C ASN A 59 8.39 9.71 10.16
N ARG A 60 9.12 8.58 10.10
CA ARG A 60 10.53 8.53 10.52
C ARG A 60 11.48 9.16 9.51
N ILE A 61 11.21 9.00 8.22
CA ILE A 61 11.97 9.61 7.14
C ILE A 61 11.07 10.67 6.49
N SER A 62 11.52 11.92 6.54
CA SER A 62 10.82 12.99 5.83
C SER A 62 11.01 12.84 4.32
N PRO A 63 10.00 13.14 3.48
CA PRO A 63 10.18 13.22 2.03
C PRO A 63 11.35 14.11 1.59
N SER A 64 11.69 15.15 2.37
CA SER A 64 12.82 16.04 2.11
C SER A 64 14.20 15.38 2.31
N GLU A 65 14.26 14.26 3.04
CA GLU A 65 15.49 13.48 3.22
C GLU A 65 15.73 12.49 2.08
N LEU A 66 14.75 12.34 1.19
CA LEU A 66 14.84 11.48 0.02
C LEU A 66 15.05 12.32 -1.24
N VAL A 67 15.95 11.86 -2.09
CA VAL A 67 16.19 12.50 -3.39
C VAL A 67 16.00 11.48 -4.50
N LEU A 68 15.12 11.82 -5.45
CA LEU A 68 14.96 11.08 -6.70
C LEU A 68 15.89 11.68 -7.76
N LYS A 69 16.69 10.85 -8.42
CA LYS A 69 17.58 11.26 -9.51
C LYS A 69 17.44 10.37 -10.72
N ASP A 70 17.79 10.93 -11.87
CA ASP A 70 17.87 10.21 -13.15
C ASP A 70 16.56 9.48 -13.47
N ILE A 71 15.43 10.12 -13.16
CA ILE A 71 14.11 9.55 -13.43
C ILE A 71 13.85 9.58 -14.93
N SER A 72 13.52 8.42 -15.48
CA SER A 72 13.10 8.29 -16.87
C SER A 72 11.87 7.39 -17.01
N PHE A 73 11.05 7.73 -17.99
CA PHE A 73 9.87 6.96 -18.37
C PHE A 73 10.05 6.45 -19.76
N LYS A 74 9.92 5.15 -19.96
CA LYS A 74 10.07 4.51 -21.27
C LYS A 74 8.81 3.73 -21.60
N LEU A 75 8.29 3.92 -22.81
CA LEU A 75 7.15 3.15 -23.29
C LEU A 75 7.51 1.67 -23.41
N SER A 76 6.65 0.83 -22.88
CA SER A 76 6.63 -0.62 -23.00
C SER A 76 5.33 -1.05 -23.70
N PRO A 77 5.18 -2.23 -24.28
CA PRO A 77 4.03 -2.59 -25.11
C PRO A 77 2.64 -2.38 -24.49
N SER A 78 2.53 -2.38 -23.15
CA SER A 78 1.26 -2.21 -22.43
C SER A 78 1.35 -1.32 -21.18
N SER A 79 2.50 -0.68 -20.95
CA SER A 79 2.79 0.08 -19.73
C SER A 79 3.91 1.08 -19.98
N TYR A 80 4.18 1.94 -18.99
CA TYR A 80 5.41 2.73 -18.97
C TYR A 80 6.34 2.17 -17.91
N GLU A 81 7.60 1.96 -18.28
CA GLU A 81 8.66 1.60 -17.34
C GLU A 81 9.26 2.88 -16.75
N MET A 82 9.08 3.09 -15.47
CA MET A 82 9.76 4.14 -14.71
C MET A 82 11.05 3.59 -14.12
N THR A 83 12.16 4.23 -14.41
CA THR A 83 13.47 3.91 -13.80
C THR A 83 14.08 5.15 -13.17
N GLY A 84 14.97 4.94 -12.22
CA GLY A 84 15.66 6.03 -11.55
C GLY A 84 16.44 5.58 -10.33
N ARG A 85 16.91 6.54 -9.56
CA ARG A 85 17.66 6.35 -8.32
C ARG A 85 16.95 6.99 -7.15
N ILE A 86 16.95 6.30 -6.02
CA ILE A 86 16.52 6.85 -4.74
C ILE A 86 17.72 6.96 -3.82
N ILE A 87 17.94 8.14 -3.28
CA ILE A 87 18.99 8.43 -2.29
C ILE A 87 18.30 8.62 -0.95
N ASN A 88 18.70 7.83 0.02
CA ASN A 88 18.27 7.98 1.41
C ASN A 88 19.28 8.82 2.17
N ASN A 89 18.97 10.10 2.40
CA ASN A 89 19.82 11.02 3.16
C ASN A 89 19.55 10.99 4.67
N SER A 90 18.63 10.15 5.14
CA SER A 90 18.39 10.03 6.58
C SER A 90 19.65 9.60 7.34
N GLU A 91 19.76 10.03 8.60
CA GLU A 91 20.91 9.72 9.45
C GLU A 91 20.80 8.32 10.09
N LYS A 92 19.57 7.85 10.32
CA LYS A 92 19.33 6.72 11.24
C LYS A 92 18.45 5.63 10.68
N PHE A 93 17.56 5.94 9.71
CA PHE A 93 16.51 5.03 9.32
C PHE A 93 16.75 4.42 7.95
N THR A 94 16.55 3.13 7.87
CA THR A 94 16.55 2.40 6.61
C THR A 94 15.21 2.62 5.89
N LEU A 95 15.26 3.01 4.63
CA LEU A 95 14.09 3.11 3.76
C LEU A 95 13.69 1.72 3.27
N ASN A 96 12.45 1.31 3.51
CA ASN A 96 11.89 0.03 3.04
C ASN A 96 10.95 0.18 1.84
N GLY A 97 10.51 1.40 1.58
CA GLY A 97 9.70 1.70 0.42
C GLY A 97 9.29 3.16 0.37
N VAL A 98 8.85 3.58 -0.80
CA VAL A 98 8.41 4.96 -1.04
C VAL A 98 7.13 4.96 -1.86
N GLN A 99 6.16 5.76 -1.43
CA GLN A 99 4.96 6.03 -2.20
C GLN A 99 5.20 7.26 -3.06
N LEU A 100 5.08 7.10 -4.37
CA LEU A 100 5.15 8.19 -5.32
C LEU A 100 3.76 8.54 -5.84
N LYS A 101 3.47 9.83 -5.91
CA LYS A 101 2.38 10.37 -6.71
C LYS A 101 2.95 10.74 -8.07
N ILE A 102 2.41 10.15 -9.13
CA ILE A 102 2.81 10.38 -10.52
C ILE A 102 1.64 11.06 -11.21
N THR A 103 1.88 12.25 -11.77
CA THR A 103 0.90 13.02 -12.52
C THR A 103 1.35 13.13 -13.97
N ILE A 104 0.48 12.75 -14.89
CA ILE A 104 0.73 12.80 -16.32
C ILE A 104 -0.13 13.90 -16.91
N LYS A 105 0.51 14.79 -17.65
CA LYS A 105 -0.13 15.93 -18.28
C LYS A 105 -0.03 15.81 -19.79
N ASP A 106 -1.09 16.11 -20.51
CA ASP A 106 -1.10 16.31 -21.97
C ASP A 106 -0.93 17.81 -22.23
N CYS A 107 0.19 18.21 -22.84
CA CYS A 107 0.54 19.59 -23.10
C CYS A 107 0.46 19.92 -24.59
N ALA A 108 -0.42 20.83 -24.98
CA ALA A 108 -0.76 21.08 -26.39
C ALA A 108 0.37 21.66 -27.25
N ASN A 109 1.35 22.34 -26.70
CA ASN A 109 2.49 22.95 -27.42
C ASN A 109 3.64 23.14 -26.45
N ASN A 110 4.47 22.26 -26.16
CA ASN A 110 5.67 22.42 -25.31
C ASN A 110 5.67 23.61 -24.29
N ASP A 111 4.52 24.25 -24.14
CA ASP A 111 4.26 25.37 -23.27
C ASP A 111 3.60 24.84 -21.99
N ASN A 112 4.32 24.83 -20.89
CA ASN A 112 3.88 24.35 -19.59
C ASN A 112 2.61 25.03 -19.05
N MET A 113 2.07 26.03 -19.75
CA MET A 113 0.90 26.80 -19.30
C MET A 113 -0.45 26.23 -19.75
N ASN A 114 -0.49 25.36 -20.76
CA ASN A 114 -1.73 24.77 -21.29
C ASN A 114 -1.72 23.24 -21.23
N CYS A 115 -1.42 22.70 -20.07
CA CYS A 115 -1.40 21.27 -19.82
C CYS A 115 -2.68 20.82 -19.11
N ILE A 116 -3.27 19.74 -19.58
CA ILE A 116 -4.42 19.09 -18.93
C ILE A 116 -3.91 17.84 -18.21
N ILE A 117 -4.30 17.65 -16.94
CA ILE A 117 -4.00 16.42 -16.23
C ILE A 117 -4.72 15.27 -16.93
N PHE A 118 -3.94 14.38 -17.50
CA PHE A 118 -4.42 13.20 -18.19
C PHE A 118 -4.66 12.02 -17.23
N SER A 119 -3.76 11.83 -16.28
CA SER A 119 -3.87 10.76 -15.28
C SER A 119 -3.08 11.10 -14.03
N GLU A 120 -3.57 10.64 -12.88
CA GLU A 120 -2.83 10.63 -11.63
C GLU A 120 -2.80 9.20 -11.07
N LYS A 121 -1.63 8.77 -10.60
CA LYS A 121 -1.46 7.46 -9.99
C LYS A 121 -0.54 7.52 -8.79
N ASN A 122 -0.90 6.72 -7.80
CA ASN A 122 -0.07 6.48 -6.64
C ASN A 122 0.59 5.11 -6.80
N GLU A 123 1.93 5.09 -6.87
CA GLU A 123 2.70 3.88 -7.07
C GLU A 123 3.68 3.67 -5.92
N TYR A 124 3.66 2.46 -5.37
CA TYR A 124 4.56 2.08 -4.29
C TYR A 124 5.78 1.36 -4.85
N ILE A 125 6.97 1.85 -4.48
CA ILE A 125 8.26 1.28 -4.87
C ILE A 125 8.88 0.61 -3.66
N TYR A 126 9.03 -0.72 -3.72
CA TYR A 126 9.73 -1.50 -2.72
C TYR A 126 11.25 -1.37 -2.93
N VAL A 127 11.93 -0.82 -1.95
CA VAL A 127 13.39 -0.69 -1.95
C VAL A 127 13.90 -0.79 -0.53
N HIS A 128 15.07 -1.39 -0.35
CA HIS A 128 15.74 -1.43 0.94
C HIS A 128 17.03 -0.62 0.84
N ILE A 129 17.01 0.60 1.40
CA ILE A 129 18.12 1.55 1.30
C ILE A 129 18.55 1.98 2.69
N PRO A 130 19.71 1.50 3.19
CA PRO A 130 20.28 1.97 4.44
C PRO A 130 20.52 3.49 4.46
N PRO A 131 20.73 4.09 5.64
CA PRO A 131 21.09 5.50 5.75
C PRO A 131 22.28 5.88 4.87
N LYS A 132 22.20 7.06 4.25
CA LYS A 132 23.26 7.63 3.40
C LYS A 132 23.63 6.79 2.18
N GLN A 133 22.74 5.89 1.74
CA GLN A 133 22.96 5.06 0.55
C GLN A 133 22.00 5.39 -0.59
N VAL A 134 22.33 4.87 -1.75
CA VAL A 134 21.58 5.02 -3.00
C VAL A 134 21.26 3.66 -3.60
N ARG A 135 20.09 3.55 -4.23
CA ARG A 135 19.68 2.36 -5.00
C ARG A 135 18.97 2.78 -6.28
N ASP A 136 19.23 2.04 -7.33
CA ASP A 136 18.45 2.10 -8.55
C ASP A 136 17.14 1.34 -8.36
N PHE A 137 16.09 1.82 -9.01
CA PHE A 137 14.79 1.15 -9.01
C PHE A 137 14.21 1.07 -10.42
N ARG A 138 13.30 0.13 -10.60
CA ARG A 138 12.48 -0.05 -11.80
C ARG A 138 11.06 -0.36 -11.37
N LYS A 139 10.09 0.29 -12.01
CA LYS A 139 8.66 0.09 -11.73
C LYS A 139 7.86 0.19 -13.01
N ASP A 140 7.01 -0.79 -13.28
CA ASP A 140 6.05 -0.74 -14.35
C ASP A 140 4.79 0.00 -13.91
N ILE A 141 4.41 1.02 -14.69
CA ILE A 141 3.23 1.85 -14.46
C ILE A 141 2.22 1.52 -15.54
N SER A 142 1.13 0.86 -15.16
CA SER A 142 0.04 0.57 -16.08
C SER A 142 -0.73 1.84 -16.38
N LEU A 143 -0.60 2.35 -17.58
CA LEU A 143 -1.37 3.47 -18.10
C LEU A 143 -2.04 3.05 -19.40
N TYR A 144 -3.31 3.36 -19.51
CA TYR A 144 -4.01 3.28 -20.76
C TYR A 144 -3.71 4.57 -21.53
N SER A 145 -2.75 4.55 -22.42
CA SER A 145 -2.39 5.66 -23.28
C SER A 145 -2.61 5.26 -24.74
N ASP A 146 -3.26 6.14 -25.47
CA ASP A 146 -3.32 6.05 -26.92
C ASP A 146 -1.90 6.34 -27.45
N GLN A 147 -1.27 5.38 -28.12
CA GLN A 147 0.13 5.42 -28.56
C GLN A 147 0.49 6.65 -29.42
N ASN A 148 -0.52 7.37 -29.94
CA ASN A 148 -0.33 8.53 -30.80
C ASN A 148 -0.03 9.86 -30.05
N LYS A 149 0.10 9.85 -28.72
CA LYS A 149 0.26 11.08 -27.91
C LYS A 149 1.56 11.16 -27.12
N GLU A 150 2.50 10.27 -27.38
CA GLU A 150 3.72 10.13 -26.56
C GLU A 150 4.56 11.41 -26.47
N ASP A 151 4.69 12.16 -27.57
CA ASP A 151 5.50 13.38 -27.64
C ASP A 151 4.91 14.58 -26.87
N ARG A 152 3.69 14.47 -26.37
CA ARG A 152 2.98 15.54 -25.66
C ARG A 152 2.82 15.29 -24.18
N LEU A 153 3.27 14.13 -23.70
CA LEU A 153 3.10 13.75 -22.29
C LEU A 153 4.24 14.30 -21.44
N VAL A 154 3.88 15.10 -20.44
CA VAL A 154 4.79 15.59 -19.41
C VAL A 154 4.52 14.85 -18.10
N TRP A 155 5.59 14.36 -17.50
CA TRP A 155 5.55 13.56 -16.29
C TRP A 155 6.04 14.37 -15.10
N ASP A 156 5.15 14.54 -14.12
CA ASP A 156 5.51 15.08 -12.81
C ASP A 156 5.45 13.94 -11.78
N TYR A 157 6.33 13.99 -10.81
CA TYR A 157 6.36 13.01 -9.74
C TYR A 157 6.73 13.67 -8.41
N SER A 158 6.14 13.20 -7.34
CA SER A 158 6.44 13.65 -5.98
C SER A 158 6.39 12.49 -5.00
N ILE A 159 7.16 12.59 -3.93
CA ILE A 159 7.13 11.62 -2.83
C ILE A 159 5.99 12.01 -1.91
N GLU A 160 5.03 11.10 -1.67
CA GLU A 160 3.96 11.31 -0.70
C GLU A 160 4.40 10.92 0.71
N TYR A 161 4.98 9.73 0.85
CA TYR A 161 5.56 9.27 2.11
C TYR A 161 6.63 8.20 1.87
N ALA A 162 7.43 7.95 2.90
CA ALA A 162 8.45 6.92 2.94
C ALA A 162 8.16 5.95 4.09
N GLU A 163 8.29 4.66 3.86
CA GLU A 163 8.23 3.65 4.91
C GLU A 163 9.62 3.27 5.36
N SER A 164 9.85 3.25 6.67
CA SER A 164 11.14 2.95 7.28
C SER A 164 11.03 1.85 8.33
N GLU A 165 12.14 1.20 8.55
CA GLU A 165 12.36 0.30 9.67
C GLU A 165 12.91 1.02 10.89
#